data_7cceb48c53d6f359c8f4a7fc0cc8f8f6
#
_entry.id   7cceb48c53d6f359c8f4a7fc0cc8f8f6
#
_cell.length_a   1.000
_cell.length_b   1.000
_cell.length_c   1.000
_cell.angle_alpha   90.00
_cell.angle_beta   90.00
_cell.angle_gamma   90.00
#
_symmetry.space_group_name_H-M   'P 1'
#
loop_
_entity.id
_entity.type
_entity.pdbx_description
1 polymer ?
#
loop_
_entity_poly.entity_id
_entity_poly.type
_entity_poly.pdbx_seq_one_letter_code
_entity_poly.pdbx_strand_id
1 'polypeptide(L)'
;IIPAFITKDGKPVATFGLMGGAMQPQGHMQVFSRIVDYGQNPQAAIDAPRWRVHETDGTVWTEEHMPSATLEGLEKRGHRLTPTKAPSFDFGSSQIIWRYPDGGPYLGASESRRDGAAVGF
;
A
#
# COMPACT_ATOMS: atom_id res chain seq x y z
N ILE A 1 8.72 -8.56 -9.23
CA ILE A 1 7.49 -7.79 -8.96
C ILE A 1 6.27 -8.67 -9.21
N ILE A 2 5.25 -8.49 -8.39
CA ILE A 2 3.96 -9.16 -8.53
C ILE A 2 2.97 -8.10 -9.06
N PRO A 3 2.67 -8.05 -10.36
CA PRO A 3 1.66 -7.15 -10.87
C PRO A 3 0.26 -7.62 -10.46
N ALA A 4 -0.61 -6.69 -10.10
CA ALA A 4 -1.99 -6.97 -9.74
C ALA A 4 -2.96 -6.26 -10.69
N PHE A 5 -4.11 -6.89 -10.92
CA PHE A 5 -5.16 -6.36 -11.74
C PHE A 5 -6.51 -6.52 -11.03
N ILE A 6 -7.26 -5.43 -10.93
CA ILE A 6 -8.56 -5.41 -10.28
C ILE A 6 -9.65 -5.38 -11.34
N THR A 7 -10.61 -6.30 -11.23
CA THR A 7 -11.82 -6.32 -12.05
C THR A 7 -13.07 -6.27 -11.17
N LYS A 8 -14.12 -5.68 -11.67
CA LYS A 8 -15.45 -5.71 -11.07
C LYS A 8 -16.48 -6.01 -12.17
N ASP A 9 -17.31 -7.01 -11.96
CA ASP A 9 -18.33 -7.46 -12.93
C ASP A 9 -17.74 -7.71 -14.33
N GLY A 10 -16.55 -8.34 -14.38
CA GLY A 10 -15.83 -8.65 -15.62
C GLY A 10 -15.17 -7.44 -16.31
N LYS A 11 -15.25 -6.25 -15.74
CA LYS A 11 -14.66 -5.03 -16.31
C LYS A 11 -13.39 -4.63 -15.57
N PRO A 12 -12.37 -4.09 -16.27
CA PRO A 12 -11.14 -3.60 -15.63
C PRO A 12 -11.44 -2.36 -14.78
N VAL A 13 -10.88 -2.34 -13.56
CA VAL A 13 -10.99 -1.24 -12.60
C VAL A 13 -9.64 -0.61 -12.36
N ALA A 14 -8.61 -1.40 -12.09
CA ALA A 14 -7.29 -0.88 -11.83
C ALA A 14 -6.20 -1.90 -12.14
N THR A 15 -5.01 -1.39 -12.41
CA THR A 15 -3.77 -2.15 -12.34
C THR A 15 -2.86 -1.49 -11.32
N PHE A 16 -2.16 -2.29 -10.52
CA PHE A 16 -1.19 -1.78 -9.55
C PHE A 16 -0.10 -2.81 -9.27
N GLY A 17 0.93 -2.37 -8.64
CA GLY A 17 1.98 -3.25 -8.13
C GLY A 17 2.68 -2.58 -6.99
N LEU A 18 3.25 -3.39 -6.10
CA LEU A 18 4.08 -2.93 -5.02
C LEU A 18 5.32 -3.82 -5.01
N MET A 19 6.48 -3.26 -5.38
CA MET A 19 7.75 -3.99 -5.28
C MET A 19 8.21 -4.07 -3.83
N GLY A 20 9.06 -5.01 -3.47
CA GLY A 20 9.60 -5.11 -2.10
C GLY A 20 9.83 -6.54 -1.62
N GLY A 21 10.08 -7.50 -2.50
CA GLY A 21 10.32 -8.90 -2.10
C GLY A 21 9.15 -9.47 -1.30
N ALA A 22 9.40 -9.95 -0.11
CA ALA A 22 8.38 -10.53 0.80
C ALA A 22 7.32 -9.51 1.29
N MET A 23 7.59 -8.21 1.13
CA MET A 23 6.60 -7.17 1.38
C MET A 23 5.50 -7.14 0.33
N GLN A 24 5.73 -7.67 -0.87
CA GLN A 24 4.77 -7.55 -1.98
C GLN A 24 3.36 -8.04 -1.64
N PRO A 25 3.12 -9.27 -1.17
CA PRO A 25 1.76 -9.71 -0.84
C PRO A 25 1.16 -8.90 0.30
N GLN A 26 1.95 -8.55 1.30
CA GLN A 26 1.49 -7.76 2.44
C GLN A 26 1.10 -6.33 2.04
N GLY A 27 1.92 -5.69 1.22
CA GLY A 27 1.65 -4.33 0.72
C GLY A 27 0.49 -4.28 -0.28
N HIS A 28 0.35 -5.28 -1.15
CA HIS A 28 -0.81 -5.39 -2.05
C HIS A 28 -2.11 -5.43 -1.26
N MET A 29 -2.18 -6.26 -0.22
CA MET A 29 -3.35 -6.36 0.64
C MET A 29 -3.66 -5.03 1.32
N GLN A 30 -2.65 -4.36 1.89
CA GLN A 30 -2.84 -3.07 2.56
C GLN A 30 -3.36 -1.99 1.60
N VAL A 31 -2.76 -1.86 0.41
CA VAL A 31 -3.19 -0.87 -0.59
C VAL A 31 -4.60 -1.20 -1.10
N PHE A 32 -4.86 -2.46 -1.42
CA PHE A 32 -6.18 -2.91 -1.90
C PHE A 32 -7.28 -2.61 -0.87
N SER A 33 -7.11 -3.04 0.38
CA SER A 33 -8.11 -2.81 1.43
C SER A 33 -8.35 -1.31 1.69
N ARG A 34 -7.31 -0.49 1.68
CA ARG A 34 -7.46 0.97 1.85
C ARG A 34 -8.36 1.58 0.77
N ILE A 35 -8.23 1.14 -0.47
CA ILE A 35 -9.03 1.67 -1.57
C ILE A 35 -10.44 1.05 -1.58
N VAL A 36 -10.53 -0.28 -1.49
CA VAL A 36 -11.79 -1.00 -1.74
C VAL A 36 -12.67 -1.03 -0.49
N ASP A 37 -12.09 -1.32 0.69
CA ASP A 37 -12.86 -1.47 1.93
C ASP A 37 -13.04 -0.14 2.66
N TYR A 38 -12.04 0.74 2.61
CA TYR A 38 -12.06 2.02 3.34
C TYR A 38 -12.30 3.24 2.43
N GLY A 39 -12.45 3.05 1.12
CA GLY A 39 -12.77 4.11 0.17
C GLY A 39 -11.71 5.21 0.04
N GLN A 40 -10.46 4.92 0.37
CA GLN A 40 -9.39 5.89 0.25
C GLN A 40 -9.06 6.18 -1.21
N ASN A 41 -8.70 7.42 -1.49
CA ASN A 41 -8.12 7.78 -2.79
C ASN A 41 -6.85 6.97 -3.05
N PRO A 42 -6.59 6.49 -4.30
CA PRO A 42 -5.41 5.69 -4.61
C PRO A 42 -4.06 6.30 -4.17
N GLN A 43 -3.86 7.62 -4.36
CA GLN A 43 -2.65 8.29 -3.88
C GLN A 43 -2.56 8.26 -2.35
N ALA A 44 -3.64 8.60 -1.66
CA ALA A 44 -3.68 8.53 -0.19
C ALA A 44 -3.44 7.11 0.33
N ALA A 45 -3.93 6.10 -0.37
CA ALA A 45 -3.75 4.70 0.02
C ALA A 45 -2.29 4.24 -0.10
N ILE A 46 -1.55 4.69 -1.13
CA ILE A 46 -0.13 4.36 -1.27
C ILE A 46 0.79 5.20 -0.39
N ASP A 47 0.39 6.43 -0.06
CA ASP A 47 1.14 7.32 0.86
C ASP A 47 0.96 6.95 2.33
N ALA A 48 -0.11 6.25 2.67
CA ALA A 48 -0.42 5.85 4.03
C ALA A 48 0.67 4.96 4.64
N PRO A 49 0.89 5.06 5.97
CA PRO A 49 1.89 4.25 6.65
C PRO A 49 1.64 2.76 6.47
N ARG A 50 2.71 2.03 6.24
CA ARG A 50 2.68 0.57 6.05
C ARG A 50 3.28 -0.16 7.25
N TRP A 51 2.92 -1.42 7.35
CA TRP A 51 3.52 -2.40 8.23
C TRP A 51 3.99 -3.61 7.43
N ARG A 52 4.95 -4.34 7.99
CA ARG A 52 5.45 -5.60 7.46
C ARG A 52 5.67 -6.59 8.60
N VAL A 53 5.13 -7.78 8.48
CA VAL A 53 5.51 -8.89 9.37
C VAL A 53 6.84 -9.45 8.88
N HIS A 54 7.81 -9.53 9.78
CA HIS A 54 9.11 -10.11 9.48
C HIS A 54 9.00 -11.64 9.49
N GLU A 55 9.49 -12.29 8.43
CA GLU A 55 9.19 -13.69 8.14
C GLU A 55 9.86 -14.67 9.12
N THR A 56 10.97 -14.27 9.73
CA THR A 56 11.75 -15.17 10.59
C THR A 56 11.29 -15.19 12.03
N ASP A 57 10.80 -14.08 12.56
CA ASP A 57 10.52 -13.96 14.00
C ASP A 57 9.11 -13.42 14.30
N GLY A 58 8.33 -13.08 13.28
CA GLY A 58 6.96 -12.59 13.40
C GLY A 58 6.84 -11.19 14.03
N THR A 59 7.94 -10.44 14.15
CA THR A 59 7.86 -9.03 14.57
C THR A 59 7.18 -8.20 13.49
N VAL A 60 6.46 -7.17 13.90
CA VAL A 60 5.79 -6.24 12.98
C VAL A 60 6.60 -4.96 12.89
N TRP A 61 7.21 -4.76 11.75
CA TRP A 61 7.86 -3.51 11.43
C TRP A 61 6.82 -2.50 10.98
N THR A 62 6.90 -1.29 11.49
CA THR A 62 5.98 -0.20 11.15
C THR A 62 6.76 1.03 10.71
N GLU A 63 6.22 1.78 9.78
CA GLU A 63 6.80 3.07 9.44
C GLU A 63 6.62 4.07 10.57
N GLU A 64 7.58 5.01 10.71
CA GLU A 64 7.66 5.97 11.83
C GLU A 64 6.39 6.83 11.96
N HIS A 65 5.75 7.15 10.84
CA HIS A 65 4.54 7.98 10.81
C HIS A 65 3.23 7.18 11.03
N MET A 66 3.32 5.91 11.48
CA MET A 66 2.13 5.14 11.89
C MET A 66 1.47 5.82 13.09
N PRO A 67 0.14 6.02 13.07
CA PRO A 67 -0.56 6.64 14.19
C PRO A 67 -0.37 5.89 15.51
N SER A 68 -0.08 6.63 16.60
CA SER A 68 0.17 6.04 17.92
C SER A 68 -0.97 5.14 18.40
N ALA A 69 -2.22 5.55 18.16
CA ALA A 69 -3.39 4.75 18.51
C ALA A 69 -3.41 3.39 17.78
N THR A 70 -2.88 3.33 16.55
CA THR A 70 -2.74 2.06 15.80
C THR A 70 -1.66 1.19 16.43
N LEU A 71 -0.50 1.77 16.77
CA LEU A 71 0.59 1.06 17.45
C LEU A 71 0.13 0.47 18.77
N GLU A 72 -0.47 1.29 19.64
CA GLU A 72 -1.03 0.83 20.91
C GLU A 72 -2.08 -0.28 20.74
N GLY A 73 -2.93 -0.15 19.72
CA GLY A 73 -3.95 -1.15 19.41
C GLY A 73 -3.36 -2.49 18.97
N LEU A 74 -2.24 -2.47 18.25
CA LEU A 74 -1.52 -3.67 17.84
C LEU A 74 -0.80 -4.32 19.02
N GLU A 75 -0.12 -3.54 19.86
CA GLU A 75 0.56 -4.04 21.07
C GLU A 75 -0.41 -4.69 22.05
N LYS A 76 -1.58 -4.06 22.29
CA LYS A 76 -2.66 -4.63 23.13
C LYS A 76 -3.19 -5.97 22.60
N ARG A 77 -3.02 -6.24 21.31
CA ARG A 77 -3.36 -7.52 20.67
C ARG A 77 -2.20 -8.52 20.64
N GLY A 78 -1.07 -8.19 21.27
CA GLY A 78 0.07 -9.07 21.41
C GLY A 78 1.09 -9.00 20.26
N HIS A 79 0.96 -8.03 19.35
CA HIS A 79 1.99 -7.84 18.31
C HIS A 79 3.25 -7.22 18.91
N ARG A 80 4.41 -7.76 18.51
CA ARG A 80 5.72 -7.19 18.84
C ARG A 80 6.10 -6.19 17.75
N LEU A 81 6.09 -4.91 18.09
CA LEU A 81 6.34 -3.84 17.13
C LEU A 81 7.82 -3.43 17.09
N THR A 82 8.29 -3.10 15.91
CA THR A 82 9.60 -2.49 15.68
C THR A 82 9.41 -1.29 14.74
N PRO A 83 9.26 -0.08 15.28
CA PRO A 83 9.19 1.12 14.47
C PRO A 83 10.50 1.33 13.71
N THR A 84 10.41 1.63 12.43
CA THR A 84 11.56 1.85 11.56
C THR A 84 11.53 3.24 10.95
N LYS A 85 12.68 3.84 10.78
CA LYS A 85 12.78 5.17 10.17
C LYS A 85 12.37 5.08 8.68
N ALA A 86 11.44 5.94 8.30
CA ALA A 86 11.05 6.12 6.91
C ALA A 86 12.03 7.09 6.18
N PRO A 87 12.11 7.02 4.84
CA PRO A 87 11.55 6.02 3.96
C PRO A 87 12.44 4.76 3.91
N SER A 88 11.84 3.61 4.00
CA SER A 88 12.55 2.32 3.92
C SER A 88 12.17 1.55 2.66
N PHE A 89 13.16 0.91 2.02
CA PHE A 89 12.92 -0.05 0.95
C PHE A 89 12.10 -1.26 1.41
N ASP A 90 12.13 -1.55 2.70
CA ASP A 90 11.45 -2.69 3.32
C ASP A 90 9.91 -2.59 3.27
N PHE A 91 9.36 -1.39 3.11
CA PHE A 91 7.91 -1.18 2.97
C PHE A 91 7.43 -1.13 1.52
N GLY A 92 8.33 -1.37 0.57
CA GLY A 92 8.03 -1.46 -0.85
C GLY A 92 7.71 -0.12 -1.51
N SER A 93 7.36 -0.19 -2.79
CA SER A 93 6.98 0.99 -3.59
C SER A 93 5.83 0.62 -4.51
N SER A 94 4.75 1.38 -4.48
CA SER A 94 3.53 1.11 -5.23
C SER A 94 3.34 2.10 -6.39
N GLN A 95 2.76 1.60 -7.47
CA GLN A 95 2.31 2.40 -8.61
C GLN A 95 0.91 1.91 -8.96
N ILE A 96 -0.02 2.83 -9.24
CA ILE A 96 -1.43 2.52 -9.52
C ILE A 96 -1.90 3.29 -10.74
N ILE A 97 -2.66 2.61 -11.61
CA ILE A 97 -3.55 3.25 -12.58
C ILE A 97 -4.97 2.80 -12.25
N TRP A 98 -5.82 3.74 -11.90
CA TRP A 98 -7.23 3.52 -11.61
C TRP A 98 -8.08 4.01 -12.77
N ARG A 99 -9.05 3.20 -13.19
CA ARG A 99 -10.00 3.57 -14.23
C ARG A 99 -11.33 3.95 -13.60
N TYR A 100 -11.79 5.15 -13.87
CA TYR A 100 -13.16 5.52 -13.51
C TYR A 100 -14.17 4.81 -14.41
N PRO A 101 -15.37 4.43 -13.86
CA PRO A 101 -16.42 3.84 -14.67
C PRO A 101 -16.89 4.78 -15.79
N ASP A 102 -17.52 4.20 -16.80
CA ASP A 102 -18.20 4.93 -17.88
C ASP A 102 -17.30 5.78 -18.79
N GLY A 103 -16.05 5.37 -18.97
CA GLY A 103 -15.12 6.04 -19.88
C GLY A 103 -14.54 7.34 -19.37
N GLY A 104 -14.62 7.56 -18.04
CA GLY A 104 -13.95 8.68 -17.37
C GLY A 104 -12.41 8.60 -17.45
N PRO A 105 -11.72 9.64 -16.97
CA PRO A 105 -10.26 9.69 -17.03
C PRO A 105 -9.62 8.55 -16.23
N TYR A 106 -8.38 8.24 -16.53
CA TYR A 106 -7.54 7.42 -15.67
C TYR A 106 -6.93 8.28 -14.56
N LEU A 107 -6.81 7.72 -13.36
CA LEU A 107 -6.07 8.31 -12.27
C LEU A 107 -4.77 7.54 -12.09
N GLY A 108 -3.63 8.21 -12.23
CA GLY A 108 -2.33 7.66 -11.88
C GLY A 108 -1.96 8.04 -10.45
N ALA A 109 -1.42 7.09 -9.68
CA ALA A 109 -0.83 7.34 -8.38
C ALA A 109 0.60 6.81 -8.33
N SER A 110 1.54 7.60 -7.84
CA SER A 110 2.96 7.30 -7.78
C SER A 110 3.47 7.33 -6.35
N GLU A 111 4.37 6.40 -6.03
CA GLU A 111 4.94 6.18 -4.71
C GLU A 111 5.74 7.39 -4.20
N SER A 112 5.33 7.98 -3.09
CA SER A 112 6.03 9.10 -2.44
C SER A 112 7.36 8.72 -1.77
N ARG A 113 7.57 7.41 -1.49
CA ARG A 113 8.84 6.90 -0.95
C ARG A 113 9.95 6.82 -2.02
N ARG A 114 9.64 7.19 -3.24
CA ARG A 114 10.55 7.16 -4.40
C ARG A 114 10.44 8.45 -5.19
N ASP A 115 11.44 8.69 -5.99
CA ASP A 115 11.49 9.79 -6.94
C ASP A 115 10.77 9.35 -8.23
N GLY A 116 9.47 9.56 -8.27
CA GLY A 116 8.61 9.18 -9.38
C GLY A 116 7.39 10.10 -9.50
N ALA A 117 6.77 10.08 -10.66
CA ALA A 117 5.56 10.84 -10.93
C ALA A 117 4.61 10.05 -11.84
N ALA A 118 3.31 10.19 -11.59
CA ALA A 118 2.29 9.79 -12.54
C ALA A 118 2.02 10.98 -13.48
N VAL A 119 2.28 10.79 -14.77
CA VAL A 119 2.13 11.85 -15.79
C VAL A 119 1.09 11.39 -16.81
N GLY A 120 0.14 12.26 -17.14
CA GLY A 120 -0.89 12.05 -18.16
C GLY A 120 -0.91 13.18 -19.18
N PHE A 121 -1.51 12.90 -20.35
CA PHE A 121 -1.72 13.86 -21.45
C PHE A 121 -3.06 13.57 -22.14
#